data_df08ebead6a6a05e35ebcf9b807a92ad
#
_entry.id   df08ebead6a6a05e35ebcf9b807a92ad
#
_cell.length_a   1.000
_cell.length_b   1.000
_cell.length_c   1.000
_cell.angle_alpha   90.00
_cell.angle_beta   90.00
_cell.angle_gamma   90.00
#
_symmetry.space_group_name_H-M   'P 1'
#
loop_
_entity.id
_entity.type
_entity.pdbx_description
1 polymer ?
#
loop_
_entity_poly.entity_id
_entity_poly.type
_entity_poly.pdbx_seq_one_letter_code
_entity_poly.pdbx_strand_id
1 'polypeptide(L)'
;MKTLNVIGQNFAALDCVTAMTDVTGFALLGHLLEICQGSEVAAVIDFNKVPCLDFVHDYIDQGCIPGGCDRNFISYGDDVGPLNDKQKTLLCDPQTSGGLLVAVKPEGREAFETLCQDNGLNLQPIGELVTEISPVVSLL
;
A
#
# COMPACT_ATOMS: atom_id res chain seq x y z
N MET A 1 7.01 4.21 14.17
CA MET A 1 6.96 5.70 14.17
C MET A 1 8.29 6.41 14.44
N LYS A 2 9.36 5.71 14.83
CA LYS A 2 10.69 6.34 15.09
C LYS A 2 11.63 6.32 13.86
N THR A 3 11.34 5.49 12.85
CA THR A 3 12.13 5.41 11.62
C THR A 3 11.59 6.41 10.61
N LEU A 4 12.46 7.25 10.08
CA LEU A 4 12.10 8.22 9.05
C LEU A 4 12.13 7.57 7.67
N ASN A 5 11.31 8.06 6.74
CA ASN A 5 11.26 7.62 5.33
C ASN A 5 12.44 8.16 4.50
N VAL A 6 13.62 8.37 5.11
CA VAL A 6 14.82 8.93 4.43
C VAL A 6 15.25 8.06 3.23
N ILE A 7 15.03 6.74 3.32
CA ILE A 7 15.33 5.80 2.21
C ILE A 7 14.59 6.16 0.93
N GLY A 8 13.45 6.86 1.00
CA GLY A 8 12.72 7.35 -0.17
C GLY A 8 13.57 8.21 -1.10
N GLN A 9 14.57 8.93 -0.57
CA GLN A 9 15.50 9.68 -1.40
C GLN A 9 16.33 8.75 -2.30
N ASN A 10 16.76 7.61 -1.77
CA ASN A 10 17.52 6.61 -2.53
C ASN A 10 16.62 5.90 -3.54
N PHE A 11 15.36 5.61 -3.17
CA PHE A 11 14.38 5.03 -4.09
C PHE A 11 14.08 5.97 -5.26
N ALA A 12 13.90 7.26 -4.99
CA ALA A 12 13.63 8.27 -6.02
C ALA A 12 14.80 8.46 -7.01
N ALA A 13 16.00 8.02 -6.67
CA ALA A 13 17.16 8.07 -7.55
C ALA A 13 17.23 6.88 -8.53
N LEU A 14 16.37 5.87 -8.39
CA LEU A 14 16.31 4.72 -9.30
C LEU A 14 15.35 5.00 -10.46
N ASP A 15 15.83 4.87 -11.69
CA ASP A 15 15.01 5.06 -12.91
C ASP A 15 13.84 4.07 -13.02
N CYS A 16 13.89 2.98 -12.26
CA CYS A 16 12.83 1.98 -12.22
C CYS A 16 11.68 2.33 -11.27
N VAL A 17 11.83 3.30 -10.39
CA VAL A 17 10.76 3.77 -9.52
C VAL A 17 9.90 4.77 -10.29
N THR A 18 8.62 4.42 -10.51
CA THR A 18 7.70 5.21 -11.34
C THR A 18 6.73 6.07 -10.54
N ALA A 19 6.42 5.64 -9.33
CA ALA A 19 5.63 6.41 -8.38
C ALA A 19 5.99 6.02 -6.95
N MET A 20 5.85 6.96 -6.05
CA MET A 20 6.08 6.75 -4.62
C MET A 20 5.25 7.74 -3.81
N THR A 21 4.65 7.26 -2.72
CA THR A 21 3.95 8.09 -1.74
C THR A 21 4.17 7.55 -0.33
N ASP A 22 4.03 8.39 0.67
CA ASP A 22 3.91 7.94 2.05
C ASP A 22 2.46 7.54 2.35
N VAL A 23 2.29 6.46 3.11
CA VAL A 23 0.99 5.98 3.52
C VAL A 23 0.58 6.67 4.82
N THR A 24 -0.48 7.47 4.74
CA THR A 24 -0.96 8.30 5.85
C THR A 24 -2.47 8.17 6.09
N GLY A 25 -3.19 9.25 6.27
CA GLY A 25 -4.58 9.28 6.72
C GLY A 25 -5.60 8.60 5.80
N PHE A 26 -5.34 8.53 4.50
CA PHE A 26 -6.21 7.81 3.55
C PHE A 26 -5.93 6.31 3.50
N ALA A 27 -5.02 5.82 4.33
CA ALA A 27 -4.63 4.42 4.43
C ALA A 27 -3.98 3.86 3.15
N LEU A 28 -3.69 2.56 3.13
CA LEU A 28 -3.05 1.94 1.97
C LEU A 28 -3.89 2.05 0.70
N LEU A 29 -5.20 1.76 0.79
CA LEU A 29 -6.08 1.79 -0.39
C LEU A 29 -6.23 3.19 -0.98
N GLY A 30 -6.43 4.22 -0.16
CA GLY A 30 -6.57 5.58 -0.67
C GLY A 30 -5.33 6.06 -1.42
N HIS A 31 -4.15 5.85 -0.85
CA HIS A 31 -2.91 6.25 -1.51
C HIS A 31 -2.56 5.40 -2.73
N LEU A 32 -2.94 4.12 -2.75
CA LEU A 32 -2.80 3.29 -3.95
C LEU A 32 -3.74 3.75 -5.06
N LEU A 33 -4.98 4.09 -4.74
CA LEU A 33 -5.94 4.66 -5.69
C LEU A 33 -5.43 5.96 -6.30
N GLU A 34 -4.83 6.86 -5.51
CA GLU A 34 -4.20 8.09 -6.02
C GLU A 34 -3.11 7.79 -7.07
N ILE A 35 -2.25 6.80 -6.80
CA ILE A 35 -1.23 6.36 -7.77
C ILE A 35 -1.89 5.79 -9.03
N CYS A 36 -2.88 4.91 -8.89
CA CYS A 36 -3.53 4.25 -10.01
C CYS A 36 -4.29 5.24 -10.90
N GLN A 37 -5.09 6.12 -10.31
CA GLN A 37 -5.87 7.12 -11.03
C GLN A 37 -4.98 8.16 -11.71
N GLY A 38 -3.93 8.62 -11.02
CA GLY A 38 -2.96 9.58 -11.58
C GLY A 38 -2.10 9.02 -12.71
N SER A 39 -2.00 7.69 -12.81
CA SER A 39 -1.19 6.97 -13.81
C SER A 39 -2.04 6.22 -14.85
N GLU A 40 -3.37 6.29 -14.76
CA GLU A 40 -4.32 5.59 -15.65
C GLU A 40 -4.07 4.06 -15.68
N VAL A 41 -3.86 3.47 -14.51
CA VAL A 41 -3.65 2.03 -14.31
C VAL A 41 -4.56 1.50 -13.21
N ALA A 42 -4.60 0.19 -13.06
CA ALA A 42 -5.26 -0.49 -11.95
C ALA A 42 -4.23 -1.28 -11.12
N ALA A 43 -4.64 -1.74 -9.94
CA ALA A 43 -3.80 -2.55 -9.07
C ALA A 43 -4.50 -3.83 -8.63
N VAL A 44 -3.71 -4.90 -8.51
CA VAL A 44 -4.12 -6.16 -7.92
C VAL A 44 -3.22 -6.43 -6.72
N ILE A 45 -3.81 -6.51 -5.51
CA ILE A 45 -3.07 -6.67 -4.24
C ILE A 45 -3.26 -8.08 -3.69
N ASP A 46 -2.19 -8.70 -3.24
CA ASP A 46 -2.23 -9.87 -2.38
C ASP A 46 -2.34 -9.42 -0.91
N PHE A 47 -3.54 -9.52 -0.34
CA PHE A 47 -3.81 -9.12 1.03
C PHE A 47 -2.86 -9.78 2.05
N ASN A 48 -2.46 -11.02 1.82
CA ASN A 48 -1.60 -11.76 2.73
C ASN A 48 -0.13 -11.26 2.72
N LYS A 49 0.25 -10.46 1.72
CA LYS A 49 1.58 -9.85 1.62
C LYS A 49 1.65 -8.42 2.15
N VAL A 50 0.50 -7.83 2.49
CA VAL A 50 0.48 -6.50 3.10
C VAL A 50 1.13 -6.57 4.48
N PRO A 51 2.22 -5.82 4.71
CA PRO A 51 2.91 -5.86 6.00
C PRO A 51 2.04 -5.24 7.10
N CYS A 52 1.93 -5.94 8.20
CA CYS A 52 1.14 -5.53 9.35
C CYS A 52 2.02 -5.48 10.60
N LEU A 53 1.64 -4.61 11.55
CA LEU A 53 2.22 -4.65 12.89
C LEU A 53 1.81 -5.95 13.61
N ASP A 54 2.68 -6.41 14.50
CA ASP A 54 2.35 -7.55 15.37
C ASP A 54 1.04 -7.29 16.12
N PHE A 55 0.26 -8.35 16.31
CA PHE A 55 -1.03 -8.32 17.03
C PHE A 55 -2.15 -7.46 16.41
N VAL A 56 -1.96 -6.85 15.24
CA VAL A 56 -3.02 -6.01 14.62
C VAL A 56 -4.31 -6.82 14.40
N HIS A 57 -4.17 -8.06 13.98
CA HIS A 57 -5.32 -8.94 13.76
C HIS A 57 -6.07 -9.25 15.05
N ASP A 58 -5.36 -9.45 16.16
CA ASP A 58 -5.96 -9.68 17.47
C ASP A 58 -6.75 -8.47 17.95
N TYR A 59 -6.24 -7.26 17.69
CA TYR A 59 -6.95 -6.01 18.01
C TYR A 59 -8.20 -5.81 17.14
N ILE A 60 -8.12 -6.13 15.85
CA ILE A 60 -9.29 -6.08 14.97
C ILE A 60 -10.37 -7.06 15.46
N ASP A 61 -9.99 -8.30 15.82
CA ASP A 61 -10.90 -9.31 16.31
C ASP A 61 -11.55 -8.92 17.66
N GLN A 62 -10.90 -8.03 18.43
CA GLN A 62 -11.46 -7.41 19.66
C GLN A 62 -12.31 -6.16 19.38
N GLY A 63 -12.48 -5.77 18.12
CA GLY A 63 -13.26 -4.59 17.74
C GLY A 63 -12.52 -3.26 17.92
N CYS A 64 -11.19 -3.28 18.06
CA CYS A 64 -10.37 -2.07 18.13
C CYS A 64 -10.18 -1.46 16.73
N ILE A 65 -11.24 -0.84 16.21
CA ILE A 65 -11.29 -0.29 14.86
C ILE A 65 -11.37 1.23 14.90
N PRO A 66 -10.42 1.98 14.31
CA PRO A 66 -10.52 3.42 14.22
C PRO A 66 -11.73 3.86 13.38
N GLY A 67 -12.46 4.86 13.83
CA GLY A 67 -13.60 5.42 13.08
C GLY A 67 -13.20 6.04 11.73
N GLY A 68 -11.92 6.19 11.46
CA GLY A 68 -11.37 6.60 10.16
C GLY A 68 -11.53 5.55 9.07
N CYS A 69 -11.53 4.25 9.42
CA CYS A 69 -11.67 3.16 8.44
C CYS A 69 -12.96 3.28 7.63
N ASP A 70 -14.10 3.48 8.30
CA ASP A 70 -15.39 3.64 7.62
C ASP A 70 -15.43 4.90 6.77
N ARG A 71 -14.93 6.03 7.28
CA ARG A 71 -14.88 7.28 6.52
C ARG A 71 -14.04 7.16 5.26
N ASN A 72 -12.90 6.51 5.36
CA ASN A 72 -12.02 6.23 4.22
C ASN A 72 -12.75 5.38 3.19
N PHE A 73 -13.34 4.26 3.59
CA PHE A 73 -14.05 3.38 2.67
C PHE A 73 -15.27 4.06 2.01
N ILE A 74 -16.02 4.88 2.75
CA ILE A 74 -17.13 5.67 2.19
C ILE A 74 -16.63 6.65 1.10
N SER A 75 -15.41 7.19 1.25
CA SER A 75 -14.92 8.20 0.32
C SER A 75 -14.39 7.65 -1.00
N TYR A 76 -13.91 6.40 -1.04
CA TYR A 76 -13.28 5.84 -2.25
C TYR A 76 -13.61 4.35 -2.52
N GLY A 77 -14.48 3.75 -1.73
CA GLY A 77 -14.79 2.32 -1.84
C GLY A 77 -15.45 1.90 -3.17
N ASP A 78 -16.06 2.84 -3.89
CA ASP A 78 -16.67 2.57 -5.21
C ASP A 78 -15.62 2.18 -6.27
N ASP A 79 -14.37 2.58 -6.09
CA ASP A 79 -13.25 2.23 -6.98
C ASP A 79 -12.50 0.95 -6.54
N VAL A 80 -12.97 0.31 -5.47
CA VAL A 80 -12.35 -0.89 -4.88
C VAL A 80 -13.25 -2.11 -5.09
N GLY A 81 -12.65 -3.24 -5.45
CA GLY A 81 -13.35 -4.52 -5.56
C GLY A 81 -13.90 -5.02 -4.21
N PRO A 82 -14.65 -6.13 -4.22
CA PRO A 82 -15.27 -6.67 -3.01
C PRO A 82 -14.24 -6.94 -1.91
N LEU A 83 -14.51 -6.46 -0.71
CA LEU A 83 -13.71 -6.69 0.50
C LEU A 83 -14.57 -7.34 1.59
N ASN A 84 -13.98 -8.25 2.35
CA ASN A 84 -14.57 -8.66 3.62
C ASN A 84 -14.25 -7.61 4.72
N ASP A 85 -14.92 -7.71 5.86
CA ASP A 85 -14.79 -6.73 6.95
C ASP A 85 -13.35 -6.58 7.46
N LYS A 86 -12.59 -7.69 7.55
CA LYS A 86 -11.20 -7.68 8.01
C LYS A 86 -10.28 -7.00 7.01
N GLN A 87 -10.46 -7.28 5.72
CA GLN A 87 -9.72 -6.62 4.63
C GLN A 87 -10.02 -5.11 4.60
N LYS A 88 -11.30 -4.75 4.66
CA LYS A 88 -11.73 -3.36 4.73
C LYS A 88 -11.09 -2.65 5.93
N THR A 89 -11.20 -3.22 7.13
CA THR A 89 -10.65 -2.62 8.34
C THR A 89 -9.16 -2.37 8.22
N LEU A 90 -8.38 -3.38 7.79
CA LEU A 90 -6.93 -3.26 7.72
C LEU A 90 -6.46 -2.32 6.62
N LEU A 91 -7.04 -2.43 5.42
CA LEU A 91 -6.58 -1.67 4.25
C LEU A 91 -7.06 -0.21 4.24
N CYS A 92 -8.12 0.10 4.99
CA CYS A 92 -8.64 1.47 5.16
C CYS A 92 -8.22 2.11 6.50
N ASP A 93 -7.35 1.45 7.29
CA ASP A 93 -6.90 1.97 8.59
C ASP A 93 -6.00 3.20 8.42
N PRO A 94 -6.43 4.39 8.91
CA PRO A 94 -5.62 5.60 8.80
C PRO A 94 -4.28 5.44 9.51
N GLN A 95 -3.19 5.73 8.81
CA GLN A 95 -1.84 5.56 9.33
C GLN A 95 -1.24 6.90 9.75
N THR A 96 -0.56 6.94 10.90
CA THR A 96 0.25 8.09 11.30
C THR A 96 1.63 8.04 10.63
N SER A 97 2.13 6.83 10.38
CA SER A 97 3.45 6.60 9.81
C SER A 97 3.48 5.20 9.18
N GLY A 98 2.78 5.05 8.07
CA GLY A 98 2.58 3.76 7.39
C GLY A 98 3.73 3.34 6.49
N GLY A 99 4.78 4.15 6.39
CA GLY A 99 5.91 3.88 5.51
C GLY A 99 5.67 4.38 4.08
N LEU A 100 6.39 3.81 3.13
CA LEU A 100 6.34 4.19 1.70
C LEU A 100 5.65 3.11 0.88
N LEU A 101 4.76 3.54 0.00
CA LEU A 101 4.23 2.74 -1.11
C LEU A 101 5.00 3.11 -2.38
N VAL A 102 5.62 2.12 -3.03
CA VAL A 102 6.54 2.35 -4.14
C VAL A 102 6.15 1.47 -5.33
N ALA A 103 5.97 2.09 -6.49
CA ALA A 103 5.76 1.39 -7.76
C ALA A 103 7.09 1.24 -8.49
N VAL A 104 7.43 0.00 -8.86
CA VAL A 104 8.71 -0.35 -9.47
C VAL A 104 8.47 -1.09 -10.78
N LYS A 105 9.16 -0.68 -11.85
CA LYS A 105 9.14 -1.40 -13.13
C LYS A 105 9.73 -2.80 -12.97
N PRO A 106 9.16 -3.82 -13.64
CA PRO A 106 9.65 -5.21 -13.54
C PRO A 106 11.13 -5.35 -13.86
N GLU A 107 11.65 -4.62 -14.85
CA GLU A 107 13.04 -4.66 -15.29
C GLU A 107 14.02 -4.17 -14.22
N GLY A 108 13.58 -3.32 -13.31
CA GLY A 108 14.41 -2.74 -12.25
C GLY A 108 14.22 -3.40 -10.89
N ARG A 109 13.43 -4.47 -10.81
CA ARG A 109 13.12 -5.14 -9.56
C ARG A 109 14.37 -5.58 -8.79
N GLU A 110 15.31 -6.21 -9.46
CA GLU A 110 16.55 -6.69 -8.83
C GLU A 110 17.37 -5.55 -8.23
N ALA A 111 17.50 -4.43 -8.96
CA ALA A 111 18.22 -3.25 -8.48
C ALA A 111 17.52 -2.64 -7.25
N PHE A 112 16.19 -2.57 -7.26
CA PHE A 112 15.40 -2.08 -6.12
C PHE A 112 15.53 -3.00 -4.90
N GLU A 113 15.39 -4.32 -5.08
CA GLU A 113 15.54 -5.31 -4.01
C GLU A 113 16.94 -5.29 -3.40
N THR A 114 17.99 -5.14 -4.24
CA THR A 114 19.37 -5.00 -3.77
C THR A 114 19.54 -3.76 -2.89
N LEU A 115 19.03 -2.61 -3.35
CA LEU A 115 19.07 -1.37 -2.55
C LEU A 115 18.33 -1.53 -1.22
N CYS A 116 17.20 -2.23 -1.20
CA CYS A 116 16.48 -2.54 0.03
C CYS A 116 17.32 -3.38 1.00
N GLN A 117 17.93 -4.46 0.50
CA GLN A 117 18.78 -5.36 1.30
C GLN A 117 20.00 -4.65 1.87
N ASP A 118 20.68 -3.82 1.07
CA ASP A 118 21.83 -3.02 1.50
C ASP A 118 21.48 -2.04 2.63
N ASN A 119 20.20 -1.65 2.73
CA ASN A 119 19.69 -0.80 3.79
C ASN A 119 18.95 -1.57 4.89
N GLY A 120 19.08 -2.89 4.94
CA GLY A 120 18.48 -3.75 5.97
C GLY A 120 16.97 -3.91 5.87
N LEU A 121 16.39 -3.63 4.70
CA LEU A 121 14.96 -3.79 4.41
C LEU A 121 14.75 -5.12 3.69
N ASN A 122 13.94 -6.00 4.29
CA ASN A 122 13.50 -7.24 3.65
C ASN A 122 12.05 -7.07 3.16
N LEU A 123 11.91 -6.52 1.96
CA LEU A 123 10.62 -6.19 1.36
C LEU A 123 10.20 -7.23 0.34
N GLN A 124 8.90 -7.44 0.23
CA GLN A 124 8.27 -8.24 -0.83
C GLN A 124 7.21 -7.39 -1.54
N PRO A 125 6.99 -7.61 -2.84
CA PRO A 125 5.89 -6.95 -3.53
C PRO A 125 4.56 -7.38 -2.92
N ILE A 126 3.70 -6.41 -2.65
CA ILE A 126 2.34 -6.65 -2.13
C ILE A 126 1.31 -6.82 -3.24
N GLY A 127 1.67 -6.59 -4.50
CA GLY A 127 0.79 -6.66 -5.65
C GLY A 127 1.48 -6.19 -6.91
N GLU A 128 0.69 -5.97 -7.94
CA GLU A 128 1.16 -5.49 -9.23
C GLU A 128 0.20 -4.43 -9.80
N LEU A 129 0.77 -3.51 -10.57
CA LEU A 129 0.02 -2.57 -11.38
C LEU A 129 -0.26 -3.21 -12.75
N VAL A 130 -1.49 -3.07 -13.22
CA VAL A 130 -1.97 -3.65 -14.48
C VAL A 130 -2.58 -2.56 -15.34
N THR A 131 -2.79 -2.85 -16.64
CA THR A 131 -3.57 -1.97 -17.50
C THR A 131 -4.97 -1.77 -16.92
N GLU A 132 -5.53 -0.59 -17.13
CA GLU A 132 -6.80 -0.17 -16.56
C GLU A 132 -7.89 -1.25 -16.65
N ILE A 133 -8.43 -1.62 -15.50
CA ILE A 133 -9.60 -2.47 -15.32
C ILE A 133 -10.50 -1.87 -14.26
N SER A 134 -11.79 -2.17 -14.30
CA SER A 134 -12.73 -1.81 -13.23
C SER A 134 -12.99 -3.04 -12.36
N PRO A 135 -12.88 -2.94 -11.05
CA PRO A 135 -12.52 -1.78 -10.22
C PRO A 135 -11.03 -1.41 -10.32
N VAL A 136 -10.69 -0.17 -9.91
CA VAL A 136 -9.30 0.36 -9.98
C VAL A 136 -8.36 -0.42 -9.07
N VAL A 137 -8.82 -0.85 -7.89
CA VAL A 137 -8.06 -1.74 -7.00
C VAL A 137 -8.86 -3.00 -6.71
N SER A 138 -8.24 -4.15 -6.87
CA SER A 138 -8.81 -5.46 -6.53
C SER A 138 -7.86 -6.29 -5.67
N LEU A 139 -8.40 -7.29 -4.97
CA LEU A 139 -7.62 -8.27 -4.22
C LEU A 139 -7.59 -9.62 -4.95
N LEU A 140 -6.46 -10.35 -4.77
CA LEU A 140 -6.34 -11.75 -5.16
C LEU A 140 -7.16 -12.66 -4.25
#